data_873037bcd355de0c93807de956358d18
#
_entry.id   873037bcd355de0c93807de956358d18
#
_cell.length_a   1.000
_cell.length_b   1.000
_cell.length_c   1.000
_cell.angle_alpha   90.00
_cell.angle_beta   90.00
_cell.angle_gamma   90.00
#
_symmetry.space_group_name_H-M   'P 1'
#
loop_
_entity.id
_entity.type
_entity.pdbx_description
1 polymer ?
#
loop_
_entity_poly.entity_id
_entity_poly.type
_entity_poly.pdbx_seq_one_letter_code
_entity_poly.pdbx_strand_id
1 'polypeptide(L)'
;MSAVEYYLTKDVSQEQVCRIFKCSPRSLMRWVEKYDEDGVIKRNNRQPVAYKIKQNEVKFILDKIKKDKTITIEDLLAKIQHKYPNFDITRRHLNRVVNDNNITLKMTRFRHEPVKRFGKEININSKIKEFYDEVKKYNIDDIICIDETSIKSLEKRHHCYSEKGKRCVIKTQSQEVFKKYTGIFAISTKGVLGWELYEKSGINADRLYEFLETHITSKYKDKLIILDNASSHRNDKIKELVNKNNKLLYAVPYQHFTNSIENYFSMMKARLRKIEGLTHSEIKKNISNVVRNIPNEKYENIFKGAYNRNAIYVKNKTRKNKTKKYLK
;
A
#
# COMPACT_ATOMS: atom_id res chain seq x y z
N MET A 1 -1.57 35.01 -8.48
CA MET A 1 -2.23 36.11 -9.18
C MET A 1 -2.61 35.65 -10.57
N SER A 2 -3.87 35.76 -10.97
CA SER A 2 -4.34 35.35 -12.31
C SER A 2 -4.03 36.47 -13.33
N ALA A 3 -4.08 36.13 -14.64
CA ALA A 3 -3.88 37.14 -15.71
C ALA A 3 -4.92 38.27 -15.62
N VAL A 4 -6.13 37.97 -15.20
CA VAL A 4 -7.22 38.97 -15.05
C VAL A 4 -6.96 39.86 -13.85
N GLU A 5 -6.63 39.31 -12.68
CA GLU A 5 -6.27 40.10 -11.49
C GLU A 5 -5.06 41.00 -11.79
N TYR A 6 -4.06 40.46 -12.49
CA TYR A 6 -2.89 41.25 -12.86
C TYR A 6 -3.23 42.42 -13.79
N TYR A 7 -4.12 42.19 -14.78
CA TYR A 7 -4.59 43.19 -15.70
C TYR A 7 -5.41 44.30 -15.01
N LEU A 8 -6.28 43.90 -14.08
CA LEU A 8 -7.17 44.84 -13.37
C LEU A 8 -6.48 45.59 -12.22
N THR A 9 -5.43 45.03 -11.62
CA THR A 9 -4.78 45.63 -10.44
C THR A 9 -3.48 46.35 -10.75
N LYS A 10 -2.89 46.13 -11.90
CA LYS A 10 -1.64 46.77 -12.32
C LYS A 10 -1.89 47.65 -13.53
N ASP A 11 -1.26 48.81 -13.54
CA ASP A 11 -1.31 49.72 -14.69
C ASP A 11 -0.38 49.21 -15.80
N VAL A 12 -0.81 48.18 -16.49
CA VAL A 12 -0.06 47.48 -17.54
C VAL A 12 -0.91 47.29 -18.78
N SER A 13 -0.26 47.39 -19.94
CA SER A 13 -0.97 47.17 -21.19
C SER A 13 -1.43 45.72 -21.40
N GLN A 14 -2.51 45.56 -22.15
CA GLN A 14 -3.03 44.23 -22.53
C GLN A 14 -1.94 43.34 -23.15
N GLU A 15 -1.07 43.93 -24.01
CA GLU A 15 0.01 43.19 -24.65
C GLU A 15 1.05 42.69 -23.66
N GLN A 16 1.38 43.50 -22.65
CA GLN A 16 2.31 43.09 -21.59
C GLN A 16 1.78 41.90 -20.78
N VAL A 17 0.50 41.97 -20.40
CA VAL A 17 -0.15 40.85 -19.70
C VAL A 17 -0.17 39.60 -20.57
N CYS A 18 -0.54 39.73 -21.84
CA CYS A 18 -0.54 38.60 -22.78
C CYS A 18 0.84 37.96 -22.95
N ARG A 19 1.89 38.77 -22.95
CA ARG A 19 3.27 38.30 -23.05
C ARG A 19 3.71 37.58 -21.78
N ILE A 20 3.39 38.10 -20.60
CA ILE A 20 3.74 37.54 -19.28
C ILE A 20 3.01 36.20 -19.09
N PHE A 21 1.69 36.16 -19.34
CA PHE A 21 0.84 34.99 -19.06
C PHE A 21 0.67 34.05 -20.27
N LYS A 22 1.37 34.34 -21.38
CA LYS A 22 1.34 33.55 -22.63
C LYS A 22 -0.10 33.27 -23.12
N CYS A 23 -0.96 34.26 -23.08
CA CYS A 23 -2.34 34.17 -23.55
C CYS A 23 -2.60 35.13 -24.72
N SER A 24 -3.63 34.88 -25.52
CA SER A 24 -4.03 35.79 -26.58
C SER A 24 -4.80 36.99 -26.01
N PRO A 25 -4.74 38.18 -26.64
CA PRO A 25 -5.54 39.35 -26.24
C PRO A 25 -7.04 39.03 -26.16
N ARG A 26 -7.55 38.30 -27.14
CA ARG A 26 -8.95 37.85 -27.17
C ARG A 26 -9.31 36.93 -25.98
N SER A 27 -8.39 36.08 -25.55
CA SER A 27 -8.61 35.22 -24.40
C SER A 27 -8.65 36.03 -23.10
N LEU A 28 -7.72 36.98 -22.95
CA LEU A 28 -7.67 37.81 -21.76
C LEU A 28 -8.96 38.65 -21.63
N MET A 29 -9.39 39.34 -22.69
CA MET A 29 -10.61 40.12 -22.63
C MET A 29 -11.87 39.30 -22.32
N ARG A 30 -12.00 38.15 -22.92
CA ARG A 30 -13.11 37.24 -22.59
C ARG A 30 -13.08 36.76 -21.13
N TRP A 31 -11.91 36.63 -20.51
CA TRP A 31 -11.79 36.31 -19.11
C TRP A 31 -12.09 37.50 -18.20
N VAL A 32 -11.75 38.70 -18.61
CA VAL A 32 -12.12 39.93 -17.93
C VAL A 32 -13.62 40.12 -17.95
N GLU A 33 -14.26 40.06 -19.14
CA GLU A 33 -15.71 40.12 -19.29
C GLU A 33 -16.41 39.15 -18.34
N LYS A 34 -15.94 37.92 -18.34
CA LYS A 34 -16.52 36.91 -17.48
C LYS A 34 -16.28 37.16 -15.98
N TYR A 35 -15.15 37.74 -15.62
CA TYR A 35 -14.89 38.13 -14.25
C TYR A 35 -15.78 39.28 -13.80
N ASP A 36 -16.07 40.22 -14.68
CA ASP A 36 -16.97 41.36 -14.42
C ASP A 36 -18.43 40.86 -14.25
N GLU A 37 -18.85 39.84 -14.99
CA GLU A 37 -20.18 39.23 -14.86
C GLU A 37 -20.34 38.34 -13.64
N ASP A 38 -19.41 37.44 -13.40
CA ASP A 38 -19.52 36.33 -12.41
C ASP A 38 -18.74 36.60 -11.11
N GLY A 39 -17.87 37.63 -11.07
CA GLY A 39 -16.96 37.88 -9.94
C GLY A 39 -15.89 36.82 -9.72
N VAL A 40 -15.88 35.76 -10.53
CA VAL A 40 -14.96 34.61 -10.39
C VAL A 40 -14.56 34.03 -11.73
N ILE A 41 -13.26 33.82 -11.92
CA ILE A 41 -12.75 33.11 -13.11
C ILE A 41 -12.88 31.59 -12.89
N LYS A 42 -14.06 31.06 -13.08
CA LYS A 42 -14.26 29.61 -13.13
C LYS A 42 -14.15 29.11 -14.56
N ARG A 43 -13.38 28.03 -14.76
CA ARG A 43 -13.42 27.29 -16.02
C ARG A 43 -14.83 26.78 -16.20
N ASN A 44 -15.53 27.19 -17.26
CA ASN A 44 -16.78 26.54 -17.64
C ASN A 44 -16.43 25.10 -18.02
N ASN A 45 -16.55 24.20 -17.05
CA ASN A 45 -16.69 22.80 -17.42
C ASN A 45 -17.95 22.75 -18.29
N ARG A 46 -17.76 22.38 -19.57
CA ARG A 46 -18.92 22.06 -20.41
C ARG A 46 -19.79 21.13 -19.57
N GLN A 47 -21.03 21.54 -19.35
CA GLN A 47 -22.04 20.61 -18.83
C GLN A 47 -21.91 19.34 -19.66
N PRO A 48 -21.83 18.16 -19.04
CA PRO A 48 -21.67 16.93 -19.79
C PRO A 48 -22.76 16.94 -20.86
N VAL A 49 -22.35 16.91 -22.14
CA VAL A 49 -23.22 16.83 -23.29
C VAL A 49 -24.27 15.76 -22.98
N ALA A 50 -25.55 16.15 -23.06
CA ALA A 50 -26.71 15.38 -22.63
C ALA A 50 -26.47 13.88 -22.66
N TYR A 51 -26.32 13.28 -21.49
CA TYR A 51 -26.14 11.85 -21.41
C TYR A 51 -27.32 11.18 -22.08
N LYS A 52 -27.06 10.34 -23.06
CA LYS A 52 -28.08 9.42 -23.61
C LYS A 52 -28.60 8.44 -22.53
N ILE A 53 -28.30 8.71 -21.26
CA ILE A 53 -28.56 7.85 -20.11
C ILE A 53 -29.37 8.64 -19.09
N LYS A 54 -30.50 8.09 -18.72
CA LYS A 54 -31.40 8.66 -17.73
C LYS A 54 -30.85 8.39 -16.32
N GLN A 55 -31.23 9.21 -15.35
CA GLN A 55 -30.74 9.13 -13.98
C GLN A 55 -31.09 7.80 -13.27
N ASN A 56 -32.26 7.22 -13.61
CA ASN A 56 -32.67 5.91 -13.12
C ASN A 56 -31.81 4.76 -13.67
N GLU A 57 -31.32 4.89 -14.92
CA GLU A 57 -30.41 3.92 -15.54
C GLU A 57 -29.02 4.01 -14.89
N VAL A 58 -28.53 5.22 -14.62
CA VAL A 58 -27.28 5.42 -13.85
C VAL A 58 -27.39 4.79 -12.46
N LYS A 59 -28.49 5.02 -11.75
CA LYS A 59 -28.72 4.40 -10.44
C LYS A 59 -28.69 2.87 -10.52
N PHE A 60 -29.34 2.30 -11.54
CA PHE A 60 -29.32 0.84 -11.76
C PHE A 60 -27.89 0.32 -12.02
N ILE A 61 -27.09 1.02 -12.84
CA ILE A 61 -25.67 0.70 -13.09
C ILE A 61 -24.89 0.63 -11.79
N LEU A 62 -25.00 1.68 -10.97
CA LEU A 62 -24.29 1.79 -9.71
C LEU A 62 -24.71 0.70 -8.71
N ASP A 63 -25.99 0.40 -8.63
CA ASP A 63 -26.53 -0.67 -7.77
C ASP A 63 -26.03 -2.05 -8.20
N LYS A 64 -25.93 -2.33 -9.51
CA LYS A 64 -25.37 -3.60 -10.00
C LYS A 64 -23.90 -3.74 -9.65
N ILE A 65 -23.08 -2.69 -9.85
CA ILE A 65 -21.67 -2.69 -9.46
C ILE A 65 -21.51 -2.83 -7.94
N LYS A 66 -22.41 -2.22 -7.15
CA LYS A 66 -22.37 -2.33 -5.69
C LYS A 66 -22.68 -3.74 -5.20
N LYS A 67 -23.62 -4.44 -5.87
CA LYS A 67 -23.98 -5.84 -5.56
C LYS A 67 -22.90 -6.83 -5.99
N ASP A 68 -22.36 -6.64 -7.19
CA ASP A 68 -21.26 -7.46 -7.72
C ASP A 68 -20.11 -6.55 -8.18
N LYS A 69 -19.08 -6.48 -7.35
CA LYS A 69 -17.90 -5.65 -7.62
C LYS A 69 -16.97 -6.24 -8.70
N THR A 70 -17.21 -7.48 -9.10
CA THR A 70 -16.41 -8.22 -10.09
C THR A 70 -17.07 -8.24 -11.47
N ILE A 71 -18.27 -7.68 -11.59
CA ILE A 71 -19.03 -7.64 -12.85
C ILE A 71 -18.21 -6.99 -13.97
N THR A 72 -18.17 -7.63 -15.12
CA THR A 72 -17.53 -7.05 -16.32
C THR A 72 -18.39 -5.95 -16.93
N ILE A 73 -17.79 -5.09 -17.75
CA ILE A 73 -18.54 -4.04 -18.45
C ILE A 73 -19.51 -4.66 -19.48
N GLU A 74 -19.12 -5.79 -20.05
CA GLU A 74 -19.96 -6.57 -20.97
C GLU A 74 -21.20 -7.10 -20.27
N ASP A 75 -21.04 -7.77 -19.15
CA ASP A 75 -22.15 -8.32 -18.37
C ASP A 75 -23.06 -7.20 -17.82
N LEU A 76 -22.43 -6.09 -17.42
CA LEU A 76 -23.16 -4.91 -16.96
C LEU A 76 -24.03 -4.34 -18.09
N LEU A 77 -23.46 -4.19 -19.29
CA LEU A 77 -24.19 -3.71 -20.48
C LEU A 77 -25.33 -4.65 -20.82
N ALA A 78 -25.13 -5.95 -20.86
CA ALA A 78 -26.16 -6.94 -21.13
C ALA A 78 -27.33 -6.86 -20.12
N LYS A 79 -27.00 -6.73 -18.81
CA LYS A 79 -28.03 -6.60 -17.76
C LYS A 79 -28.82 -5.30 -17.86
N ILE A 80 -28.20 -4.21 -18.33
CA ILE A 80 -28.86 -2.92 -18.50
C ILE A 80 -29.77 -3.00 -19.71
N GLN A 81 -29.32 -3.52 -20.85
CA GLN A 81 -30.09 -3.70 -22.07
C GLN A 81 -31.27 -4.61 -21.86
N HIS A 82 -31.15 -5.67 -21.10
CA HIS A 82 -32.25 -6.53 -20.71
C HIS A 82 -33.32 -5.79 -19.90
N LYS A 83 -32.95 -4.88 -19.02
CA LYS A 83 -33.90 -4.11 -18.21
C LYS A 83 -34.43 -2.90 -18.94
N TYR A 84 -33.66 -2.29 -19.81
CA TYR A 84 -34.01 -1.10 -20.60
C TYR A 84 -33.73 -1.38 -22.07
N PRO A 85 -34.70 -1.94 -22.82
CA PRO A 85 -34.52 -2.36 -24.23
C PRO A 85 -34.01 -1.26 -25.15
N ASN A 86 -34.37 -0.01 -24.88
CA ASN A 86 -33.94 1.16 -25.67
C ASN A 86 -32.60 1.74 -25.21
N PHE A 87 -31.83 1.02 -24.38
CA PHE A 87 -30.53 1.46 -23.89
C PHE A 87 -29.45 1.22 -24.96
N ASP A 88 -29.10 2.28 -25.66
CA ASP A 88 -28.10 2.25 -26.75
C ASP A 88 -26.88 3.10 -26.40
N ILE A 89 -25.94 2.50 -25.71
CA ILE A 89 -24.62 3.11 -25.48
C ILE A 89 -23.49 2.11 -25.69
N THR A 90 -22.35 2.64 -26.09
CA THR A 90 -21.14 1.84 -26.26
C THR A 90 -20.51 1.49 -24.91
N ARG A 91 -19.76 0.38 -24.85
CA ARG A 91 -18.92 -0.01 -23.69
C ARG A 91 -18.03 1.14 -23.21
N ARG A 92 -17.47 1.92 -24.14
CA ARG A 92 -16.62 3.07 -23.82
C ARG A 92 -17.39 4.17 -23.11
N HIS A 93 -18.63 4.41 -23.51
CA HIS A 93 -19.50 5.38 -22.85
C HIS A 93 -19.91 4.88 -21.47
N LEU A 94 -20.29 3.60 -21.33
CA LEU A 94 -20.60 3.01 -20.03
C LEU A 94 -19.43 3.12 -19.05
N ASN A 95 -18.21 2.83 -19.49
CA ASN A 95 -16.99 3.03 -18.67
C ASN A 95 -16.83 4.49 -18.24
N ARG A 96 -17.12 5.45 -19.10
CA ARG A 96 -17.07 6.88 -18.76
C ARG A 96 -18.08 7.20 -17.66
N VAL A 97 -19.33 6.75 -17.79
CA VAL A 97 -20.37 6.95 -16.77
C VAL A 97 -19.94 6.38 -15.42
N VAL A 98 -19.36 5.19 -15.40
CA VAL A 98 -18.84 4.56 -14.18
C VAL A 98 -17.71 5.41 -13.55
N ASN A 99 -16.79 5.92 -14.37
CA ASN A 99 -15.69 6.76 -13.91
C ASN A 99 -16.15 8.13 -13.40
N ASP A 100 -17.12 8.75 -14.09
CA ASP A 100 -17.70 10.05 -13.71
C ASP A 100 -18.42 9.96 -12.35
N ASN A 101 -18.92 8.77 -12.01
CA ASN A 101 -19.46 8.46 -10.68
C ASN A 101 -18.40 8.02 -9.66
N ASN A 102 -17.12 8.34 -9.86
CA ASN A 102 -15.98 8.03 -8.98
C ASN A 102 -15.73 6.54 -8.73
N ILE A 103 -16.20 5.67 -9.61
CA ILE A 103 -15.92 4.24 -9.59
C ILE A 103 -14.83 3.94 -10.61
N THR A 104 -13.77 3.25 -10.19
CA THR A 104 -12.64 2.89 -11.06
C THR A 104 -12.31 1.43 -10.93
N LEU A 105 -11.91 0.80 -12.03
CA LEU A 105 -11.39 -0.57 -12.01
C LEU A 105 -10.13 -0.66 -11.14
N LYS A 106 -10.12 -1.65 -10.24
CA LYS A 106 -9.02 -1.89 -9.32
C LYS A 106 -8.66 -3.37 -9.31
N MET A 107 -7.42 -3.67 -8.97
CA MET A 107 -6.99 -5.05 -8.74
C MET A 107 -7.79 -5.65 -7.58
N THR A 108 -8.42 -6.80 -7.82
CA THR A 108 -9.15 -7.53 -6.78
C THR A 108 -8.16 -8.07 -5.75
N ARG A 109 -8.44 -7.85 -4.48
CA ARG A 109 -7.69 -8.40 -3.37
C ARG A 109 -8.64 -9.13 -2.46
N PHE A 110 -8.35 -10.39 -2.19
CA PHE A 110 -9.04 -11.17 -1.19
C PHE A 110 -8.38 -10.94 0.17
N ARG A 111 -9.20 -10.73 1.18
CA ARG A 111 -8.76 -10.63 2.56
C ARG A 111 -9.55 -11.64 3.37
N HIS A 112 -8.83 -12.52 4.04
CA HIS A 112 -9.44 -13.48 4.93
C HIS A 112 -9.72 -12.80 6.27
N GLU A 113 -10.99 -12.67 6.63
CA GLU A 113 -11.45 -12.16 7.93
C GLU A 113 -12.44 -13.15 8.53
N PRO A 114 -11.96 -14.25 9.13
CA PRO A 114 -12.85 -15.26 9.69
C PRO A 114 -13.58 -14.72 10.91
N VAL A 115 -14.85 -15.05 11.02
CA VAL A 115 -15.69 -14.72 12.17
C VAL A 115 -15.29 -15.59 13.38
N LYS A 116 -14.78 -16.80 13.13
CA LYS A 116 -14.37 -17.76 14.17
C LYS A 116 -12.93 -18.23 13.96
N ARG A 117 -12.19 -18.42 15.04
CA ARG A 117 -10.87 -19.04 15.07
C ARG A 117 -10.82 -20.03 16.24
N PHE A 118 -10.43 -21.28 15.95
CA PHE A 118 -10.44 -22.37 16.96
C PHE A 118 -11.78 -22.48 17.70
N GLY A 119 -12.90 -22.39 16.96
CA GLY A 119 -14.24 -22.51 17.50
C GLY A 119 -14.78 -21.28 18.26
N LYS A 120 -13.95 -20.26 18.52
CA LYS A 120 -14.35 -19.04 19.24
C LYS A 120 -14.55 -17.87 18.27
N GLU A 121 -15.57 -17.06 18.54
CA GLU A 121 -15.80 -15.82 17.80
C GLU A 121 -14.68 -14.80 18.03
N ILE A 122 -14.29 -14.11 16.98
CA ILE A 122 -13.23 -13.09 17.03
C ILE A 122 -13.82 -11.74 16.64
N ASN A 123 -13.82 -10.84 17.59
CA ASN A 123 -14.03 -9.42 17.29
C ASN A 123 -12.67 -8.78 16.92
N ILE A 124 -12.39 -8.67 15.62
CA ILE A 124 -11.13 -8.11 15.14
C ILE A 124 -10.94 -6.66 15.57
N ASN A 125 -12.01 -5.87 15.66
CA ASN A 125 -11.92 -4.46 16.08
C ASN A 125 -11.53 -4.34 17.55
N SER A 126 -12.07 -5.18 18.42
CA SER A 126 -11.68 -5.26 19.84
C SER A 126 -10.21 -5.63 19.97
N LYS A 127 -9.78 -6.67 19.25
CA LYS A 127 -8.38 -7.11 19.25
C LYS A 127 -7.40 -6.06 18.74
N ILE A 128 -7.78 -5.28 17.73
CA ILE A 128 -6.97 -4.15 17.25
C ILE A 128 -6.86 -3.09 18.34
N LYS A 129 -7.95 -2.77 19.04
CA LYS A 129 -7.95 -1.81 20.13
C LYS A 129 -7.05 -2.30 21.27
N GLU A 130 -7.24 -3.52 21.75
CA GLU A 130 -6.42 -4.16 22.80
C GLU A 130 -4.92 -4.12 22.44
N PHE A 131 -4.58 -4.46 21.17
CA PHE A 131 -3.22 -4.43 20.69
C PHE A 131 -2.59 -3.02 20.77
N TYR A 132 -3.30 -2.00 20.28
CA TYR A 132 -2.77 -0.63 20.32
C TYR A 132 -2.76 -0.04 21.72
N ASP A 133 -3.69 -0.42 22.60
CA ASP A 133 -3.69 0.01 23.98
C ASP A 133 -2.48 -0.58 24.75
N GLU A 134 -2.04 -1.80 24.38
CA GLU A 134 -0.80 -2.37 24.92
C GLU A 134 0.44 -1.70 24.33
N VAL A 135 0.50 -1.49 23.01
CA VAL A 135 1.62 -0.83 22.32
C VAL A 135 1.87 0.59 22.85
N LYS A 136 0.82 1.33 23.19
CA LYS A 136 0.93 2.71 23.74
C LYS A 136 1.63 2.81 25.08
N LYS A 137 1.75 1.72 25.82
CA LYS A 137 2.48 1.69 27.10
C LYS A 137 3.99 1.76 26.93
N TYR A 138 4.49 1.56 25.69
CA TYR A 138 5.90 1.50 25.37
C TYR A 138 6.31 2.65 24.47
N ASN A 139 7.54 3.12 24.62
CA ASN A 139 8.13 4.02 23.63
C ASN A 139 8.38 3.26 22.32
N ILE A 140 8.28 3.91 21.19
CA ILE A 140 8.53 3.26 19.89
C ILE A 140 9.94 2.67 19.77
N ASP A 141 10.90 3.23 20.50
CA ASP A 141 12.30 2.75 20.56
C ASP A 141 12.46 1.47 21.42
N ASP A 142 11.42 1.14 22.18
CA ASP A 142 11.38 -0.06 23.01
C ASP A 142 10.60 -1.20 22.35
N ILE A 143 10.17 -1.02 21.10
CA ILE A 143 9.44 -2.03 20.34
C ILE A 143 10.38 -2.77 19.40
N ILE A 144 10.34 -4.09 19.45
CA ILE A 144 11.06 -4.99 18.54
C ILE A 144 10.03 -5.80 17.77
N CYS A 145 10.11 -5.78 16.45
CA CYS A 145 9.24 -6.57 15.58
C CYS A 145 10.02 -7.71 14.95
N ILE A 146 9.49 -8.92 15.03
CA ILE A 146 10.14 -10.12 14.51
C ILE A 146 9.15 -10.87 13.63
N ASP A 147 9.65 -11.39 12.50
CA ASP A 147 8.86 -12.20 11.59
C ASP A 147 9.75 -12.90 10.55
N GLU A 148 9.19 -13.85 9.82
CA GLU A 148 9.86 -14.55 8.76
C GLU A 148 9.42 -14.08 7.38
N THR A 149 10.32 -14.23 6.43
CA THR A 149 10.01 -13.97 5.04
C THR A 149 10.70 -14.94 4.10
N SER A 150 9.95 -15.35 3.06
CA SER A 150 10.54 -16.15 1.99
C SER A 150 11.35 -15.26 1.05
N ILE A 151 12.56 -15.66 0.74
CA ILE A 151 13.48 -15.01 -0.19
C ILE A 151 13.78 -15.98 -1.32
N LYS A 152 13.47 -15.59 -2.55
CA LYS A 152 13.81 -16.39 -3.73
C LYS A 152 15.25 -16.14 -4.12
N SER A 153 15.93 -17.15 -4.61
CA SER A 153 17.29 -17.02 -5.14
C SER A 153 17.36 -15.97 -6.26
N LEU A 154 16.36 -15.93 -7.12
CA LEU A 154 16.21 -14.91 -8.14
C LEU A 154 14.98 -14.03 -7.87
N GLU A 155 15.20 -12.95 -7.15
CA GLU A 155 14.18 -11.89 -6.92
C GLU A 155 14.20 -10.90 -8.08
N LYS A 156 13.44 -11.15 -9.14
CA LYS A 156 13.29 -10.22 -10.29
C LYS A 156 11.91 -9.54 -10.28
N ARG A 157 11.79 -8.47 -11.04
CA ARG A 157 10.51 -7.79 -11.24
C ARG A 157 9.51 -8.71 -11.93
N HIS A 158 8.24 -8.62 -11.55
CA HIS A 158 7.17 -9.37 -12.22
C HIS A 158 6.84 -8.85 -13.63
N HIS A 159 7.38 -7.70 -14.02
CA HIS A 159 7.15 -7.06 -15.32
C HIS A 159 8.48 -6.79 -15.99
N CYS A 160 8.55 -7.08 -17.27
CA CYS A 160 9.70 -6.81 -18.12
C CYS A 160 9.24 -6.20 -19.45
N TYR A 161 10.18 -5.60 -20.17
CA TYR A 161 9.94 -5.10 -21.52
C TYR A 161 10.20 -6.21 -22.54
N SER A 162 9.32 -6.34 -23.51
CA SER A 162 9.48 -7.24 -24.67
C SER A 162 8.83 -6.59 -25.89
N GLU A 163 9.20 -7.03 -27.05
CA GLU A 163 8.58 -6.58 -28.30
C GLU A 163 7.08 -6.90 -28.31
N LYS A 164 6.29 -6.06 -28.96
CA LYS A 164 4.85 -6.27 -29.09
C LYS A 164 4.57 -7.64 -29.72
N GLY A 165 3.73 -8.43 -29.07
CA GLY A 165 3.37 -9.78 -29.50
C GLY A 165 4.34 -10.89 -29.05
N LYS A 166 5.47 -10.57 -28.43
CA LYS A 166 6.41 -11.56 -27.88
C LYS A 166 6.33 -11.64 -26.36
N ARG A 167 6.51 -12.86 -25.83
CA ARG A 167 6.60 -13.08 -24.37
C ARG A 167 7.97 -12.65 -23.87
N CYS A 168 8.02 -11.98 -22.72
CA CYS A 168 9.27 -11.77 -22.01
C CYS A 168 9.70 -13.05 -21.30
N VAL A 169 10.73 -13.69 -21.80
CA VAL A 169 11.30 -14.92 -21.23
C VAL A 169 12.76 -14.68 -20.90
N ILE A 170 13.12 -14.82 -19.64
CA ILE A 170 14.52 -14.81 -19.19
C ILE A 170 14.95 -16.28 -19.10
N LYS A 171 15.81 -16.71 -19.99
CA LYS A 171 16.36 -18.05 -19.97
C LYS A 171 17.47 -18.14 -18.93
N THR A 172 17.49 -19.21 -18.14
CA THR A 172 18.55 -19.52 -17.20
C THR A 172 18.97 -20.97 -17.36
N GLN A 173 20.26 -21.24 -17.16
CA GLN A 173 20.82 -22.60 -17.18
C GLN A 173 20.88 -23.19 -15.76
N SER A 174 20.80 -22.37 -14.72
CA SER A 174 20.89 -22.81 -13.34
C SER A 174 19.53 -23.13 -12.76
N GLN A 175 19.40 -24.27 -12.12
CA GLN A 175 18.22 -24.65 -11.33
C GLN A 175 18.13 -23.87 -10.01
N GLU A 176 19.21 -23.25 -9.58
CA GLU A 176 19.27 -22.43 -8.36
C GLU A 176 18.24 -21.29 -8.35
N VAL A 177 17.82 -20.82 -9.52
CA VAL A 177 16.80 -19.75 -9.66
C VAL A 177 15.43 -20.10 -9.05
N PHE A 178 15.15 -21.38 -8.86
CA PHE A 178 13.88 -21.86 -8.29
C PHE A 178 13.96 -22.07 -6.77
N LYS A 179 15.13 -21.98 -6.17
CA LYS A 179 15.30 -22.14 -4.73
C LYS A 179 14.62 -21.01 -3.95
N LYS A 180 14.09 -21.38 -2.80
CA LYS A 180 13.51 -20.44 -1.84
C LYS A 180 14.20 -20.68 -0.50
N TYR A 181 14.58 -19.59 0.12
CA TYR A 181 15.15 -19.55 1.45
C TYR A 181 14.16 -18.92 2.42
N THR A 182 14.25 -19.25 3.69
CA THR A 182 13.46 -18.60 4.73
C THR A 182 14.40 -17.76 5.57
N GLY A 183 14.13 -16.45 5.61
CA GLY A 183 14.87 -15.51 6.46
C GLY A 183 14.03 -15.10 7.66
N ILE A 184 14.59 -15.13 8.87
CA ILE A 184 14.02 -14.52 10.06
C ILE A 184 14.75 -13.22 10.35
N PHE A 185 14.00 -12.21 10.75
CA PHE A 185 14.55 -10.87 11.02
C PHE A 185 13.92 -10.28 12.28
N ALA A 186 14.72 -9.54 13.02
CA ALA A 186 14.28 -8.69 14.11
C ALA A 186 14.68 -7.25 13.83
N ILE A 187 13.72 -6.32 13.91
CA ILE A 187 13.95 -4.90 13.66
C ILE A 187 13.47 -4.03 14.82
N SER A 188 14.12 -2.89 14.97
CA SER A 188 13.69 -1.78 15.83
C SER A 188 13.77 -0.46 15.05
N THR A 189 13.49 0.66 15.70
CA THR A 189 13.73 2.02 15.13
C THR A 189 15.20 2.25 14.78
N LYS A 190 16.13 1.55 15.43
CA LYS A 190 17.58 1.68 15.22
C LYS A 190 18.13 0.80 14.08
N GLY A 191 17.27 -0.07 13.49
CA GLY A 191 17.68 -0.95 12.40
C GLY A 191 17.37 -2.41 12.64
N VAL A 192 18.09 -3.28 11.93
CA VAL A 192 18.02 -4.73 12.11
C VAL A 192 18.87 -5.14 13.30
N LEU A 193 18.25 -5.77 14.28
CA LEU A 193 18.92 -6.25 15.50
C LEU A 193 19.55 -7.62 15.33
N GLY A 194 18.97 -8.44 14.47
CA GLY A 194 19.46 -9.77 14.13
C GLY A 194 18.71 -10.32 12.93
N TRP A 195 19.35 -11.22 12.21
CA TRP A 195 18.72 -11.95 11.11
C TRP A 195 19.49 -13.24 10.80
N GLU A 196 18.74 -14.23 10.32
CA GLU A 196 19.31 -15.48 9.85
C GLU A 196 18.62 -15.96 8.57
N LEU A 197 19.32 -16.76 7.76
CA LEU A 197 18.86 -17.31 6.50
C LEU A 197 19.00 -18.83 6.51
N TYR A 198 17.91 -19.53 6.27
CA TYR A 198 17.82 -20.98 6.24
C TYR A 198 17.56 -21.49 4.84
N GLU A 199 18.33 -22.51 4.40
CA GLU A 199 18.20 -23.11 3.08
C GLU A 199 16.97 -24.01 2.96
N LYS A 200 16.66 -24.77 3.98
CA LYS A 200 15.61 -25.80 3.96
C LYS A 200 14.66 -25.61 5.14
N SER A 201 13.39 -25.95 4.89
CA SER A 201 12.29 -25.87 5.85
C SER A 201 12.00 -24.43 6.36
N GLY A 202 10.78 -24.25 6.89
CA GLY A 202 10.38 -23.00 7.56
C GLY A 202 11.02 -22.83 8.94
N ILE A 203 10.62 -21.81 9.66
CA ILE A 203 10.98 -21.60 11.05
C ILE A 203 10.06 -22.44 11.92
N ASN A 204 10.64 -23.36 12.69
CA ASN A 204 9.96 -24.09 13.75
C ASN A 204 10.20 -23.39 15.11
N ALA A 205 9.58 -23.92 16.15
CA ALA A 205 9.68 -23.33 17.49
C ALA A 205 11.14 -23.33 18.02
N ASP A 206 11.94 -24.35 17.70
CA ASP A 206 13.32 -24.44 18.17
C ASP A 206 14.22 -23.41 17.50
N ARG A 207 14.11 -23.22 16.19
CA ARG A 207 14.83 -22.16 15.45
C ARG A 207 14.46 -20.76 15.92
N LEU A 208 13.17 -20.55 16.18
CA LEU A 208 12.73 -19.27 16.73
C LEU A 208 13.24 -19.05 18.14
N TYR A 209 13.26 -20.08 18.96
CA TYR A 209 13.83 -20.03 20.33
C TYR A 209 15.31 -19.64 20.28
N GLU A 210 16.12 -20.35 19.50
CA GLU A 210 17.55 -20.10 19.33
C GLU A 210 17.82 -18.68 18.80
N PHE A 211 17.04 -18.23 17.80
CA PHE A 211 17.13 -16.89 17.26
C PHE A 211 16.83 -15.82 18.34
N LEU A 212 15.75 -16.00 19.10
CA LEU A 212 15.37 -15.09 20.18
C LEU A 212 16.43 -15.03 21.28
N GLU A 213 16.94 -16.17 21.67
CA GLU A 213 17.98 -16.26 22.70
C GLU A 213 19.27 -15.57 22.24
N THR A 214 19.74 -15.89 21.03
CA THR A 214 21.00 -15.37 20.50
C THR A 214 20.97 -13.88 20.19
N HIS A 215 19.90 -13.39 19.61
CA HIS A 215 19.86 -12.04 19.05
C HIS A 215 19.08 -11.03 19.90
N ILE A 216 18.15 -11.49 20.73
CA ILE A 216 17.20 -10.59 21.40
C ILE A 216 17.29 -10.68 22.92
N THR A 217 16.91 -11.80 23.52
CA THR A 217 16.72 -11.87 24.99
C THR A 217 18.02 -11.78 25.77
N SER A 218 19.15 -12.18 25.19
CA SER A 218 20.49 -12.02 25.76
C SER A 218 20.98 -10.57 25.76
N LYS A 219 20.45 -9.72 24.89
CA LYS A 219 20.97 -8.36 24.64
C LYS A 219 20.02 -7.24 25.04
N TYR A 220 18.72 -7.50 25.03
CA TYR A 220 17.68 -6.48 25.23
C TYR A 220 16.77 -6.86 26.38
N LYS A 221 16.47 -5.89 27.25
CA LYS A 221 15.56 -6.00 28.38
C LYS A 221 14.51 -4.89 28.34
N ASP A 222 13.38 -5.10 28.98
CA ASP A 222 12.28 -4.14 29.08
C ASP A 222 11.72 -3.69 27.72
N LYS A 223 11.75 -4.61 26.73
CA LYS A 223 11.26 -4.37 25.39
C LYS A 223 9.90 -5.04 25.16
N LEU A 224 9.10 -4.42 24.31
CA LEU A 224 7.89 -5.03 23.74
C LEU A 224 8.27 -5.79 22.47
N ILE A 225 8.20 -7.11 22.51
CA ILE A 225 8.52 -7.98 21.38
C ILE A 225 7.23 -8.35 20.68
N ILE A 226 7.11 -7.97 19.42
CA ILE A 226 5.95 -8.26 18.58
C ILE A 226 6.29 -9.42 17.63
N LEU A 227 5.56 -10.52 17.76
CA LEU A 227 5.59 -11.66 16.85
C LEU A 227 4.26 -11.77 16.10
N ASP A 228 4.27 -12.45 14.95
CA ASP A 228 3.01 -12.85 14.32
C ASP A 228 2.32 -13.92 15.18
N ASN A 229 1.07 -14.23 14.81
CA ASN A 229 0.24 -15.14 15.58
C ASN A 229 0.23 -16.57 14.99
N ALA A 230 1.37 -17.05 14.46
CA ALA A 230 1.51 -18.41 13.96
C ALA A 230 1.47 -19.45 15.10
N SER A 231 1.10 -20.67 14.78
CA SER A 231 1.05 -21.76 15.78
C SER A 231 2.42 -22.09 16.37
N SER A 232 3.48 -22.05 15.54
CA SER A 232 4.87 -22.26 15.94
C SER A 232 5.36 -21.22 16.96
N HIS A 233 4.84 -19.98 16.90
CA HIS A 233 5.23 -18.90 17.80
C HIS A 233 4.52 -18.91 19.14
N ARG A 234 3.47 -19.72 19.28
CA ARG A 234 2.68 -19.84 20.53
C ARG A 234 3.22 -20.87 21.52
N ASN A 235 4.41 -21.39 21.29
CA ASN A 235 5.04 -22.34 22.18
C ASN A 235 5.31 -21.69 23.55
N ASP A 236 5.03 -22.41 24.62
CA ASP A 236 5.18 -21.91 25.98
C ASP A 236 6.66 -21.62 26.33
N LYS A 237 7.61 -22.39 25.82
CA LYS A 237 9.05 -22.11 25.95
C LYS A 237 9.42 -20.74 25.40
N ILE A 238 8.84 -20.35 24.25
CA ILE A 238 9.08 -19.02 23.66
C ILE A 238 8.48 -17.92 24.54
N LYS A 239 7.28 -18.14 25.08
CA LYS A 239 6.65 -17.17 25.99
C LYS A 239 7.47 -16.99 27.26
N GLU A 240 7.93 -18.08 27.86
CA GLU A 240 8.76 -18.06 29.06
C GLU A 240 10.08 -17.35 28.80
N LEU A 241 10.78 -17.70 27.71
CA LEU A 241 12.05 -17.05 27.32
C LEU A 241 11.87 -15.54 27.18
N VAL A 242 10.89 -15.09 26.44
CA VAL A 242 10.68 -13.66 26.17
C VAL A 242 10.20 -12.94 27.42
N ASN A 243 9.19 -13.48 28.13
CA ASN A 243 8.59 -12.81 29.26
C ASN A 243 9.47 -12.79 30.53
N LYS A 244 10.63 -13.46 30.52
CA LYS A 244 11.59 -13.37 31.62
C LYS A 244 12.10 -11.94 31.85
N ASN A 245 12.41 -11.19 30.77
CA ASN A 245 12.95 -9.84 30.87
C ASN A 245 12.32 -8.85 29.88
N ASN A 246 11.33 -9.30 29.09
CA ASN A 246 10.67 -8.50 28.07
C ASN A 246 9.17 -8.79 28.11
N LYS A 247 8.39 -8.13 27.28
CA LYS A 247 6.95 -8.39 27.11
C LYS A 247 6.68 -8.92 25.71
N LEU A 248 6.03 -10.09 25.62
CA LEU A 248 5.58 -10.65 24.35
C LEU A 248 4.18 -10.15 24.00
N LEU A 249 4.01 -9.66 22.78
CA LEU A 249 2.73 -9.26 22.21
C LEU A 249 2.56 -9.92 20.83
N TYR A 250 1.44 -10.60 20.63
CA TYR A 250 1.13 -11.16 19.30
C TYR A 250 0.39 -10.15 18.44
N ALA A 251 0.82 -10.05 17.18
CA ALA A 251 0.12 -9.29 16.16
C ALA A 251 -1.33 -9.76 16.00
N VAL A 252 -2.23 -8.86 15.64
CA VAL A 252 -3.64 -9.20 15.47
C VAL A 252 -3.81 -10.14 14.27
N PRO A 253 -4.50 -11.26 14.40
CA PRO A 253 -4.69 -12.22 13.32
C PRO A 253 -5.22 -11.55 12.05
N TYR A 254 -4.61 -11.89 10.90
CA TYR A 254 -4.97 -11.38 9.57
C TYR A 254 -4.82 -9.86 9.40
N GLN A 255 -4.16 -9.16 10.33
CA GLN A 255 -3.94 -7.72 10.31
C GLN A 255 -2.43 -7.42 10.19
N HIS A 256 -1.86 -7.63 9.01
CA HIS A 256 -0.42 -7.45 8.73
C HIS A 256 0.13 -6.08 9.16
N PHE A 257 -0.73 -5.05 9.19
CA PHE A 257 -0.31 -3.71 9.60
C PHE A 257 0.02 -3.59 11.10
N THR A 258 -0.35 -4.57 11.91
CA THR A 258 0.01 -4.60 13.33
C THR A 258 1.44 -5.09 13.57
N ASN A 259 2.07 -5.74 12.58
CA ASN A 259 3.50 -6.03 12.60
C ASN A 259 4.22 -5.14 11.58
N SER A 260 5.00 -4.18 12.06
CA SER A 260 5.67 -3.17 11.22
C SER A 260 6.74 -3.76 10.30
N ILE A 261 7.25 -4.95 10.60
CA ILE A 261 8.30 -5.64 9.84
C ILE A 261 7.88 -5.96 8.40
N GLU A 262 6.60 -6.10 8.12
CA GLU A 262 6.08 -6.30 6.75
C GLU A 262 6.46 -5.15 5.79
N ASN A 263 6.47 -3.92 6.29
CA ASN A 263 6.94 -2.76 5.53
C ASN A 263 8.45 -2.83 5.26
N TYR A 264 9.22 -3.30 6.24
CA TYR A 264 10.65 -3.56 6.09
C TYR A 264 10.91 -4.63 5.03
N PHE A 265 10.22 -5.75 5.06
CA PHE A 265 10.35 -6.81 4.05
C PHE A 265 10.06 -6.32 2.63
N SER A 266 9.04 -5.49 2.47
CA SER A 266 8.74 -4.87 1.17
C SER A 266 9.91 -4.01 0.67
N MET A 267 10.53 -3.22 1.56
CA MET A 267 11.66 -2.35 1.24
C MET A 267 12.94 -3.15 0.96
N MET A 268 13.25 -4.15 1.79
CA MET A 268 14.41 -5.04 1.64
C MET A 268 14.35 -5.80 0.32
N LYS A 269 13.22 -6.47 0.05
CA LYS A 269 13.01 -7.22 -1.20
C LYS A 269 13.08 -6.32 -2.44
N ALA A 270 12.60 -5.08 -2.38
CA ALA A 270 12.72 -4.15 -3.48
C ALA A 270 14.18 -3.81 -3.82
N ARG A 271 15.08 -3.85 -2.84
CA ARG A 271 16.52 -3.67 -3.04
C ARG A 271 17.19 -4.94 -3.53
N LEU A 272 16.86 -6.10 -2.94
CA LEU A 272 17.39 -7.41 -3.37
C LEU A 272 17.07 -7.70 -4.85
N ARG A 273 15.91 -7.27 -5.36
CA ARG A 273 15.54 -7.40 -6.80
C ARG A 273 16.50 -6.71 -7.76
N LYS A 274 17.35 -5.83 -7.28
CA LYS A 274 18.35 -5.10 -8.09
C LYS A 274 19.72 -5.77 -8.09
N ILE A 275 19.91 -6.78 -7.24
CA ILE A 275 21.18 -7.46 -7.02
C ILE A 275 21.01 -8.91 -7.50
N GLU A 276 22.04 -9.44 -8.14
CA GLU A 276 22.08 -10.85 -8.55
C GLU A 276 22.75 -11.70 -7.48
N GLY A 277 22.23 -12.89 -7.28
CA GLY A 277 22.79 -13.88 -6.36
C GLY A 277 21.92 -15.13 -6.40
N LEU A 278 22.51 -16.28 -6.65
CA LEU A 278 21.82 -17.54 -6.84
C LEU A 278 22.06 -18.50 -5.69
N THR A 279 23.26 -18.50 -5.14
CA THR A 279 23.66 -19.39 -4.06
C THR A 279 23.30 -18.83 -2.68
N HIS A 280 23.19 -19.69 -1.69
CA HIS A 280 22.91 -19.30 -0.32
C HIS A 280 23.90 -18.25 0.21
N SER A 281 25.21 -18.46 -0.04
CA SER A 281 26.27 -17.54 0.39
C SER A 281 26.16 -16.17 -0.26
N GLU A 282 25.87 -16.12 -1.57
CA GLU A 282 25.66 -14.87 -2.28
C GLU A 282 24.43 -14.11 -1.78
N ILE A 283 23.32 -14.82 -1.55
CA ILE A 283 22.10 -14.22 -1.01
C ILE A 283 22.35 -13.70 0.41
N LYS A 284 23.04 -14.46 1.25
CA LYS A 284 23.42 -14.03 2.59
C LYS A 284 24.27 -12.76 2.56
N LYS A 285 25.25 -12.69 1.66
CA LYS A 285 26.08 -11.49 1.41
C LYS A 285 25.23 -10.31 0.94
N ASN A 286 24.32 -10.55 0.00
CA ASN A 286 23.43 -9.51 -0.53
C ASN A 286 22.48 -8.97 0.53
N ILE A 287 21.91 -9.83 1.37
CA ILE A 287 21.08 -9.42 2.52
C ILE A 287 21.90 -8.55 3.47
N SER A 288 23.10 -8.99 3.85
CA SER A 288 24.00 -8.23 4.71
C SER A 288 24.28 -6.83 4.17
N ASN A 289 24.58 -6.73 2.86
CA ASN A 289 24.79 -5.45 2.20
C ASN A 289 23.53 -4.57 2.20
N VAL A 290 22.38 -5.15 1.91
CA VAL A 290 21.10 -4.40 1.90
C VAL A 290 20.76 -3.90 3.29
N VAL A 291 20.92 -4.73 4.33
CA VAL A 291 20.66 -4.37 5.73
C VAL A 291 21.53 -3.18 6.15
N ARG A 292 22.84 -3.21 5.86
CA ARG A 292 23.78 -2.12 6.20
C ARG A 292 23.47 -0.80 5.50
N ASN A 293 22.91 -0.86 4.28
CA ASN A 293 22.66 0.31 3.45
C ASN A 293 21.23 0.88 3.59
N ILE A 294 20.43 0.39 4.53
CA ILE A 294 19.13 0.99 4.84
C ILE A 294 19.32 2.06 5.93
N PRO A 295 19.06 3.35 5.66
CA PRO A 295 19.21 4.40 6.65
C PRO A 295 18.25 4.21 7.84
N ASN A 296 18.69 4.55 9.04
CA ASN A 296 17.91 4.43 10.28
C ASN A 296 16.58 5.20 10.22
N GLU A 297 16.55 6.35 9.58
CA GLU A 297 15.32 7.13 9.34
C GLU A 297 14.19 6.30 8.70
N LYS A 298 14.53 5.30 7.86
CA LYS A 298 13.52 4.43 7.24
C LYS A 298 12.86 3.52 8.26
N TYR A 299 13.63 3.00 9.21
CA TYR A 299 13.09 2.18 10.30
C TYR A 299 12.21 3.03 11.22
N GLU A 300 12.65 4.21 11.64
CA GLU A 300 11.83 5.14 12.42
C GLU A 300 10.50 5.44 11.72
N ASN A 301 10.53 5.74 10.42
CA ASN A 301 9.32 6.02 9.64
C ASN A 301 8.38 4.82 9.55
N ILE A 302 8.92 3.59 9.51
CA ILE A 302 8.13 2.35 9.56
C ILE A 302 7.41 2.25 10.90
N PHE A 303 8.12 2.41 12.03
CA PHE A 303 7.55 2.31 13.37
C PHE A 303 6.58 3.46 13.67
N LYS A 304 6.95 4.70 13.40
CA LYS A 304 6.05 5.87 13.51
C LYS A 304 4.80 5.66 12.68
N GLY A 305 4.98 5.12 11.48
CA GLY A 305 3.89 4.81 10.57
C GLY A 305 2.94 3.70 11.05
N ALA A 306 3.38 2.77 11.87
CA ALA A 306 2.60 1.66 12.39
C ALA A 306 1.98 1.97 13.76
N TYR A 307 2.73 2.57 14.68
CA TYR A 307 2.39 2.62 16.10
C TYR A 307 1.99 4.01 16.63
N ASN A 308 2.40 5.11 15.98
CA ASN A 308 1.95 6.47 16.35
C ASN A 308 0.60 6.86 15.72
N ARG A 309 -0.20 5.90 15.28
CA ARG A 309 -1.47 6.16 14.59
C ARG A 309 -2.66 5.76 15.44
N ASN A 310 -3.69 6.64 15.45
CA ASN A 310 -5.01 6.25 15.95
C ASN A 310 -5.62 5.18 15.03
N ALA A 311 -6.26 4.16 15.61
CA ALA A 311 -6.86 3.01 14.90
C ALA A 311 -7.82 3.39 13.74
N ILE A 312 -8.38 4.59 13.77
CA ILE A 312 -9.28 5.17 12.75
C ILE A 312 -8.53 5.52 11.45
N TYR A 313 -7.22 5.70 11.49
CA TYR A 313 -6.44 6.18 10.35
C TYR A 313 -6.17 5.11 9.27
N VAL A 314 -6.30 3.84 9.61
CA VAL A 314 -5.96 2.71 8.70
C VAL A 314 -6.92 2.60 7.53
N LYS A 315 -8.19 2.98 7.68
CA LYS A 315 -9.20 2.94 6.62
C LYS A 315 -9.05 4.00 5.52
N ASN A 316 -8.34 5.11 5.78
CA ASN A 316 -8.33 6.30 4.90
C ASN A 316 -7.00 6.57 4.17
N LYS A 317 -6.00 5.70 4.30
CA LYS A 317 -4.63 5.95 3.82
C LYS A 317 -4.47 6.11 2.30
N THR A 318 -5.38 5.58 1.50
CA THR A 318 -5.25 5.53 0.03
C THR A 318 -5.60 6.86 -0.67
N ARG A 319 -6.36 7.74 -0.06
CA ARG A 319 -6.85 8.98 -0.69
C ARG A 319 -5.97 10.22 -0.45
N LYS A 320 -5.40 10.40 0.74
CA LYS A 320 -4.64 11.62 1.10
C LYS A 320 -3.26 11.75 0.44
N ASN A 321 -2.61 10.65 0.06
CA ASN A 321 -1.27 10.71 -0.54
C ASN A 321 -1.27 11.06 -2.04
N LYS A 322 -2.39 10.97 -2.74
CA LYS A 322 -2.49 11.38 -4.15
C LYS A 322 -2.75 12.88 -4.31
N THR A 323 -3.47 13.50 -3.40
CA THR A 323 -3.85 14.92 -3.48
C THR A 323 -2.67 15.86 -3.21
N LYS A 324 -1.68 15.46 -2.41
CA LYS A 324 -0.48 16.27 -2.12
C LYS A 324 0.54 16.33 -3.27
N LYS A 325 0.47 15.43 -4.26
CA LYS A 325 1.39 15.43 -5.42
C LYS A 325 0.98 16.40 -6.53
N TYR A 326 -0.23 16.94 -6.48
CA TYR A 326 -0.76 17.87 -7.50
C TYR A 326 -0.94 19.30 -6.98
N LEU A 327 -0.49 19.58 -5.75
CA LEU A 327 -0.52 20.90 -5.13
C LEU A 327 0.90 21.47 -4.88
N LYS A 328 1.88 21.02 -5.67
CA LYS A 328 3.20 21.67 -5.77
C LYS A 328 3.45 22.09 -7.20
#